data_fbaedcf453a5fd7c59474d48a53ba179
#
_entry.id   fbaedcf453a5fd7c59474d48a53ba179
#
_cell.length_a   1.000
_cell.length_b   1.000
_cell.length_c   1.000
_cell.angle_alpha   90.00
_cell.angle_beta   90.00
_cell.angle_gamma   90.00
#
_symmetry.space_group_name_H-M   'P 1'
#
loop_
_entity.id
_entity.type
_entity.pdbx_description
1 polymer ?
#
loop_
_entity_poly.entity_id
_entity_poly.type
_entity_poly.pdbx_seq_one_letter_code
_entity_poly.pdbx_strand_id
1 'polypeptide(L)'
;THSYSSAASDVYKRQGLDRAMDAIRHANMGGSSKLGGMLLAVADDPIGKSSTLAYQSEQSLISAGIPIFYPANVHEVVPLGLQAYQLSRYAGICVGLKITADTADSSAVVDLTSLRPKFKNLLNIENVHIQKHESALDREETLFIKRLPASKNFIFQNKINKIIRNPKNKDLGIIAVGKACTETIDALES
;
A
#
# COMPACT_ATOMS: atom_id res chain seq x y z
N THR A 1 8.00 6.60 -29.54
CA THR A 1 8.02 7.49 -28.35
C THR A 1 6.63 7.75 -27.78
N HIS A 2 5.57 7.73 -28.59
CA HIS A 2 4.19 7.94 -28.13
C HIS A 2 3.60 6.79 -27.30
N SER A 3 4.09 5.58 -27.45
CA SER A 3 3.58 4.41 -26.71
C SER A 3 3.96 4.44 -25.22
N TYR A 4 5.10 5.01 -24.86
CA TYR A 4 5.54 5.09 -23.45
C TYR A 4 4.81 6.18 -22.67
N SER A 5 4.47 7.29 -23.29
CA SER A 5 3.72 8.36 -22.62
C SER A 5 2.27 7.96 -22.35
N SER A 6 1.63 7.20 -23.27
CA SER A 6 0.28 6.68 -23.06
C SER A 6 0.24 5.59 -21.99
N ALA A 7 1.25 4.70 -21.93
CA ALA A 7 1.35 3.70 -20.87
C ALA A 7 1.58 4.34 -19.50
N ALA A 8 2.43 5.37 -19.40
CA ALA A 8 2.64 6.10 -18.16
C ALA A 8 1.38 6.85 -17.70
N SER A 9 0.61 7.45 -18.63
CA SER A 9 -0.64 8.12 -18.28
C SER A 9 -1.76 7.14 -17.89
N ASP A 10 -1.74 5.93 -18.40
CA ASP A 10 -2.68 4.86 -18.02
C ASP A 10 -2.38 4.28 -16.62
N VAL A 11 -1.15 4.36 -16.16
CA VAL A 11 -0.79 4.00 -14.77
C VAL A 11 -1.37 4.98 -13.76
N TYR A 12 -1.57 6.23 -14.12
CA TYR A 12 -2.18 7.26 -13.26
C TYR A 12 -3.71 7.18 -13.20
N LYS A 13 -4.33 6.43 -14.10
CA LYS A 13 -5.78 6.31 -14.15
C LYS A 13 -6.18 4.89 -13.80
N ARG A 14 -7.30 4.77 -13.11
CA ARG A 14 -8.06 3.54 -12.84
C ARG A 14 -7.91 2.46 -13.91
N GLN A 15 -8.00 2.84 -15.19
CA GLN A 15 -7.93 1.93 -16.32
C GLN A 15 -6.59 1.16 -16.41
N GLY A 16 -5.50 1.77 -15.97
CA GLY A 16 -4.18 1.12 -15.94
C GLY A 16 -4.14 -0.03 -14.94
N LEU A 17 -4.68 0.17 -13.74
CA LEU A 17 -4.78 -0.90 -12.73
C LEU A 17 -5.67 -2.05 -13.22
N ASP A 18 -6.89 -1.74 -13.69
CA ASP A 18 -7.84 -2.75 -14.14
C ASP A 18 -7.29 -3.60 -15.30
N ARG A 19 -6.63 -2.96 -16.27
CA ARG A 19 -5.99 -3.65 -17.41
C ARG A 19 -4.78 -4.48 -17.00
N ALA A 20 -4.05 -4.06 -15.98
CA ALA A 20 -2.86 -4.75 -15.49
C ALA A 20 -3.16 -5.82 -14.43
N MET A 21 -4.42 -5.97 -13.99
CA MET A 21 -4.77 -6.84 -12.86
C MET A 21 -4.36 -8.30 -13.05
N ASP A 22 -4.42 -8.83 -14.26
CA ASP A 22 -3.95 -10.20 -14.53
C ASP A 22 -2.45 -10.32 -14.26
N ALA A 23 -1.63 -9.43 -14.82
CA ALA A 23 -0.18 -9.41 -14.59
C ALA A 23 0.17 -9.16 -13.12
N ILE A 24 -0.56 -8.27 -12.44
CA ILE A 24 -0.38 -7.94 -11.03
C ILE A 24 -0.68 -9.16 -10.15
N ARG A 25 -1.75 -9.89 -10.42
CA ARG A 25 -2.09 -11.14 -9.70
C ARG A 25 -1.01 -12.19 -9.88
N HIS A 26 -0.55 -12.40 -11.11
CA HIS A 26 0.54 -13.34 -11.39
C HIS A 26 1.84 -12.94 -10.69
N ALA A 27 2.20 -11.66 -10.72
CA ALA A 27 3.38 -11.16 -10.01
C ALA A 27 3.26 -11.36 -8.49
N ASN A 28 2.10 -11.06 -7.89
CA ASN A 28 1.88 -11.26 -6.47
C ASN A 28 1.87 -12.73 -6.06
N MET A 29 1.26 -13.60 -6.87
CA MET A 29 1.32 -15.05 -6.67
C MET A 29 2.76 -15.58 -6.77
N GLY A 30 3.54 -15.10 -7.74
CA GLY A 30 4.96 -15.45 -7.87
C GLY A 30 5.81 -14.98 -6.71
N GLY A 31 5.45 -13.84 -6.12
CA GLY A 31 6.16 -13.22 -5.00
C GLY A 31 7.34 -12.36 -5.40
N SER A 32 7.82 -11.56 -4.47
CA SER A 32 8.99 -10.70 -4.66
C SER A 32 10.30 -11.39 -4.30
N SER A 33 11.41 -10.85 -4.80
CA SER A 33 12.73 -11.31 -4.37
C SER A 33 13.09 -10.73 -2.99
N LYS A 34 13.97 -11.43 -2.27
CA LYS A 34 14.43 -11.02 -0.94
C LYS A 34 15.09 -9.64 -0.91
N LEU A 35 15.80 -9.26 -1.97
CA LEU A 35 16.55 -8.01 -2.08
C LEU A 35 15.84 -6.94 -2.92
N GLY A 36 14.89 -7.36 -3.76
CA GLY A 36 14.16 -6.45 -4.67
C GLY A 36 13.01 -5.74 -3.97
N GLY A 37 11.91 -6.43 -3.81
CA GLY A 37 10.63 -5.88 -3.38
C GLY A 37 9.80 -5.34 -4.56
N MET A 38 8.48 -5.38 -4.41
CA MET A 38 7.52 -4.87 -5.40
C MET A 38 6.59 -3.85 -4.75
N LEU A 39 6.62 -2.62 -5.26
CA LEU A 39 5.71 -1.55 -4.86
C LEU A 39 4.87 -1.15 -6.06
N LEU A 40 3.56 -1.17 -5.88
CA LEU A 40 2.58 -0.74 -6.86
C LEU A 40 2.03 0.63 -6.44
N ALA A 41 2.44 1.69 -7.13
CA ALA A 41 1.85 3.02 -6.94
C ALA A 41 0.49 3.06 -7.66
N VAL A 42 -0.57 3.34 -6.92
CA VAL A 42 -1.94 3.35 -7.42
C VAL A 42 -2.56 4.72 -7.16
N ALA A 43 -2.97 5.38 -8.24
CA ALA A 43 -3.59 6.69 -8.17
C ALA A 43 -5.12 6.57 -8.26
N ASP A 44 -5.80 7.17 -7.29
CA ASP A 44 -7.25 7.20 -7.18
C ASP A 44 -7.81 8.62 -7.17
N ASP A 45 -9.01 8.75 -7.69
CA ASP A 45 -9.80 9.98 -7.65
C ASP A 45 -11.21 9.67 -7.11
N PRO A 46 -11.33 9.52 -5.77
CA PRO A 46 -12.58 9.06 -5.16
C PRO A 46 -13.75 10.02 -5.30
N ILE A 47 -13.48 11.29 -5.57
CA ILE A 47 -14.52 12.33 -5.80
C ILE A 47 -14.74 12.66 -7.28
N GLY A 48 -13.99 12.04 -8.19
CA GLY A 48 -14.11 12.28 -9.63
C GLY A 48 -13.67 13.69 -10.06
N LYS A 49 -12.72 14.32 -9.36
CA LYS A 49 -12.26 15.69 -9.63
C LYS A 49 -11.60 15.84 -11.01
N SER A 50 -10.81 14.85 -11.42
CA SER A 50 -10.12 14.82 -12.70
C SER A 50 -10.44 13.58 -13.55
N SER A 51 -11.30 12.70 -13.07
CA SER A 51 -11.75 11.48 -13.71
C SER A 51 -13.22 11.56 -14.11
N THR A 52 -13.64 10.84 -15.14
CA THR A 52 -15.04 10.79 -15.59
C THR A 52 -15.97 10.18 -14.54
N LEU A 53 -15.45 9.28 -13.70
CA LEU A 53 -16.18 8.59 -12.63
C LEU A 53 -15.32 8.55 -11.38
N ALA A 54 -15.96 8.62 -10.21
CA ALA A 54 -15.32 8.35 -8.93
C ALA A 54 -14.81 6.91 -8.90
N TYR A 55 -13.61 6.67 -8.33
CA TYR A 55 -12.99 5.37 -8.31
C TYR A 55 -12.20 5.07 -7.05
N GLN A 56 -12.22 3.80 -6.70
CA GLN A 56 -11.48 3.24 -5.58
C GLN A 56 -10.83 1.93 -6.01
N SER A 57 -9.52 1.83 -5.82
CA SER A 57 -8.70 0.68 -6.23
C SER A 57 -8.58 -0.41 -5.17
N GLU A 58 -9.06 -0.16 -3.95
CA GLU A 58 -8.89 -1.08 -2.83
C GLU A 58 -9.45 -2.45 -3.11
N GLN A 59 -10.64 -2.55 -3.68
CA GLN A 59 -11.30 -3.83 -3.95
C GLN A 59 -10.49 -4.69 -4.92
N SER A 60 -9.91 -4.08 -5.96
CA SER A 60 -9.05 -4.75 -6.91
C SER A 60 -7.78 -5.29 -6.24
N LEU A 61 -7.13 -4.48 -5.41
CA LEU A 61 -5.93 -4.88 -4.68
C LEU A 61 -6.21 -5.94 -3.62
N ILE A 62 -7.31 -5.80 -2.87
CA ILE A 62 -7.74 -6.78 -1.87
C ILE A 62 -8.01 -8.13 -2.54
N SER A 63 -8.71 -8.14 -3.68
CA SER A 63 -8.99 -9.38 -4.43
C SER A 63 -7.74 -10.07 -4.96
N ALA A 64 -6.64 -9.33 -5.11
CA ALA A 64 -5.32 -9.85 -5.49
C ALA A 64 -4.45 -10.24 -4.28
N GLY A 65 -4.95 -10.09 -3.04
CA GLY A 65 -4.17 -10.37 -1.83
C GLY A 65 -3.01 -9.38 -1.60
N ILE A 66 -3.18 -8.12 -1.99
CA ILE A 66 -2.14 -7.09 -1.90
C ILE A 66 -2.41 -6.18 -0.71
N PRO A 67 -1.50 -6.08 0.29
CA PRO A 67 -1.59 -5.10 1.36
C PRO A 67 -1.52 -3.68 0.80
N ILE A 68 -2.32 -2.76 1.37
CA ILE A 68 -2.43 -1.39 0.89
C ILE A 68 -1.92 -0.42 1.95
N PHE A 69 -1.01 0.45 1.55
CA PHE A 69 -0.58 1.61 2.31
C PHE A 69 -1.26 2.84 1.73
N TYR A 70 -1.90 3.63 2.60
CA TYR A 70 -2.65 4.80 2.19
C TYR A 70 -2.21 6.02 3.03
N PRO A 71 -1.32 6.87 2.49
CA PRO A 71 -0.89 8.10 3.15
C PRO A 71 -2.07 9.03 3.44
N ALA A 72 -2.11 9.59 4.65
CA ALA A 72 -3.10 10.59 5.04
C ALA A 72 -2.81 11.96 4.42
N ASN A 73 -1.54 12.24 4.15
CA ASN A 73 -1.07 13.49 3.56
C ASN A 73 0.27 13.30 2.85
N VAL A 74 0.79 14.35 2.22
CA VAL A 74 2.03 14.32 1.42
C VAL A 74 3.27 13.98 2.26
N HIS A 75 3.30 14.31 3.56
CA HIS A 75 4.44 13.97 4.44
C HIS A 75 4.60 12.47 4.66
N GLU A 76 3.51 11.70 4.55
CA GLU A 76 3.51 10.25 4.75
C GLU A 76 3.87 9.46 3.49
N VAL A 77 3.85 10.07 2.30
CA VAL A 77 4.07 9.36 1.02
C VAL A 77 5.42 8.65 1.00
N VAL A 78 6.51 9.37 1.29
CA VAL A 78 7.85 8.80 1.25
C VAL A 78 8.10 7.81 2.40
N PRO A 79 7.80 8.13 3.67
CA PRO A 79 7.97 7.17 4.76
C PRO A 79 7.17 5.88 4.56
N LEU A 80 5.90 5.98 4.17
CA LEU A 80 5.07 4.79 3.91
C LEU A 80 5.55 4.02 2.68
N GLY A 81 6.02 4.69 1.63
CA GLY A 81 6.63 4.03 0.47
C GLY A 81 7.86 3.20 0.84
N LEU A 82 8.74 3.74 1.69
CA LEU A 82 9.91 3.01 2.22
C LEU A 82 9.48 1.82 3.09
N GLN A 83 8.46 2.00 3.93
CA GLN A 83 7.88 0.92 4.75
C GLN A 83 7.25 -0.17 3.88
N ALA A 84 6.57 0.21 2.81
CA ALA A 84 5.98 -0.71 1.85
C ALA A 84 7.04 -1.56 1.13
N TYR A 85 8.15 -0.97 0.73
CA TYR A 85 9.28 -1.73 0.19
C TYR A 85 9.88 -2.71 1.20
N GLN A 86 10.04 -2.30 2.45
CA GLN A 86 10.55 -3.17 3.50
C GLN A 86 9.58 -4.32 3.80
N LEU A 87 8.28 -4.04 3.83
CA LEU A 87 7.26 -5.08 3.96
C LEU A 87 7.35 -6.08 2.80
N SER A 88 7.44 -5.58 1.57
CA SER A 88 7.55 -6.42 0.38
C SER A 88 8.78 -7.35 0.44
N ARG A 89 9.92 -6.82 0.86
CA ARG A 89 11.15 -7.61 1.07
C ARG A 89 11.03 -8.63 2.19
N TYR A 90 10.37 -8.27 3.28
CA TYR A 90 10.19 -9.14 4.43
C TYR A 90 9.22 -10.29 4.13
N ALA A 91 8.08 -9.98 3.55
CA ALA A 91 6.98 -10.93 3.35
C ALA A 91 6.96 -11.59 1.96
N GLY A 92 7.80 -11.17 1.02
CA GLY A 92 7.81 -11.72 -0.34
C GLY A 92 6.57 -11.35 -1.17
N ILE A 93 5.89 -10.25 -0.87
CA ILE A 93 4.58 -9.88 -1.41
C ILE A 93 4.64 -8.54 -2.14
N CYS A 94 3.77 -8.32 -3.12
CA CYS A 94 3.53 -7.00 -3.68
C CYS A 94 2.80 -6.12 -2.67
N VAL A 95 3.12 -4.82 -2.61
CA VAL A 95 2.45 -3.86 -1.73
C VAL A 95 1.92 -2.70 -2.55
N GLY A 96 0.66 -2.34 -2.35
CA GLY A 96 0.04 -1.16 -2.94
C GLY A 96 0.33 0.10 -2.13
N LEU A 97 0.71 1.18 -2.78
CA LEU A 97 0.75 2.52 -2.22
C LEU A 97 -0.31 3.35 -2.92
N LYS A 98 -1.41 3.60 -2.23
CA LYS A 98 -2.51 4.38 -2.76
C LYS A 98 -2.25 5.87 -2.58
N ILE A 99 -2.34 6.64 -3.66
CA ILE A 99 -2.20 8.10 -3.67
C ILE A 99 -3.45 8.69 -4.29
N THR A 100 -4.14 9.56 -3.57
CA THR A 100 -5.30 10.28 -4.11
C THR A 100 -4.89 11.56 -4.82
N ALA A 101 -5.75 12.08 -5.70
CA ALA A 101 -5.53 13.32 -6.44
C ALA A 101 -5.16 14.47 -5.48
N ASP A 102 -5.85 14.61 -4.35
CA ASP A 102 -5.56 15.66 -3.36
C ASP A 102 -4.14 15.54 -2.77
N THR A 103 -3.68 14.32 -2.51
CA THR A 103 -2.32 14.09 -2.00
C THR A 103 -1.27 14.35 -3.08
N ALA A 104 -1.56 13.97 -4.34
CA ALA A 104 -0.67 14.17 -5.46
C ALA A 104 -0.49 15.65 -5.82
N ASP A 105 -1.57 16.44 -5.70
CA ASP A 105 -1.58 17.89 -5.97
C ASP A 105 -1.02 18.73 -4.79
N SER A 106 -0.78 18.08 -3.64
CA SER A 106 -0.29 18.77 -2.45
C SER A 106 1.22 18.98 -2.48
N SER A 107 1.67 20.07 -1.90
CA SER A 107 3.08 20.35 -1.64
C SER A 107 3.31 20.73 -0.19
N ALA A 108 4.44 20.32 0.38
CA ALA A 108 4.82 20.68 1.74
C ALA A 108 6.33 20.73 1.92
N VAL A 109 6.75 21.47 2.93
CA VAL A 109 8.14 21.42 3.39
C VAL A 109 8.32 20.18 4.24
N VAL A 110 9.27 19.34 3.89
CA VAL A 110 9.54 18.06 4.56
C VAL A 110 10.90 18.07 5.21
N ASP A 111 10.95 17.64 6.47
CA ASP A 111 12.23 17.39 7.16
C ASP A 111 12.81 16.06 6.64
N LEU A 112 13.96 16.12 6.00
CA LEU A 112 14.66 14.97 5.44
C LEU A 112 15.04 13.92 6.50
N THR A 113 15.21 14.32 7.76
CA THR A 113 15.52 13.39 8.86
C THR A 113 14.34 12.49 9.19
N SER A 114 13.12 12.99 9.02
CA SER A 114 11.87 12.25 9.27
C SER A 114 11.52 11.24 8.15
N LEU A 115 12.15 11.37 6.97
CA LEU A 115 11.87 10.52 5.81
C LEU A 115 12.39 9.08 5.93
N ARG A 116 13.28 8.80 6.89
CA ARG A 116 13.89 7.47 7.06
C ARG A 116 13.28 6.74 8.25
N PRO A 117 12.21 5.98 8.06
CA PRO A 117 11.61 5.21 9.15
C PRO A 117 12.61 4.16 9.66
N LYS A 118 12.65 4.00 10.99
CA LYS A 118 13.38 2.91 11.61
C LYS A 118 12.52 1.67 11.62
N PHE A 119 13.08 0.54 11.19
CA PHE A 119 12.38 -0.74 11.15
C PHE A 119 12.84 -1.63 12.30
N LYS A 120 11.89 -2.37 12.86
CA LYS A 120 12.24 -3.49 13.74
C LYS A 120 12.87 -4.60 12.93
N ASN A 121 13.95 -5.16 13.43
CA ASN A 121 14.54 -6.36 12.87
C ASN A 121 13.65 -7.55 13.25
N LEU A 122 12.90 -8.05 12.27
CA LEU A 122 12.01 -9.20 12.45
C LEU A 122 12.74 -10.49 12.00
N LEU A 123 12.35 -11.61 12.60
CA LEU A 123 12.89 -12.92 12.21
C LEU A 123 12.56 -13.22 10.76
N ASN A 124 13.55 -13.73 10.03
CA ASN A 124 13.35 -14.16 8.65
C ASN A 124 12.28 -15.26 8.58
N ILE A 125 11.43 -15.16 7.57
CA ILE A 125 10.45 -16.19 7.26
C ILE A 125 10.95 -16.96 6.05
N GLU A 126 11.01 -18.27 6.19
CA GLU A 126 11.48 -19.13 5.10
C GLU A 126 10.38 -19.32 4.04
N ASN A 127 10.82 -19.49 2.81
CA ASN A 127 9.97 -19.86 1.68
C ASN A 127 8.80 -18.88 1.42
N VAL A 128 9.02 -17.56 1.62
CA VAL A 128 8.04 -16.52 1.26
C VAL A 128 8.37 -15.82 -0.06
N HIS A 129 9.64 -15.83 -0.46
CA HIS A 129 10.09 -15.17 -1.69
C HIS A 129 9.87 -16.06 -2.91
N ILE A 130 10.03 -15.45 -4.10
CA ILE A 130 9.92 -16.17 -5.37
C ILE A 130 10.84 -17.39 -5.42
N GLN A 131 10.27 -18.52 -5.78
CA GLN A 131 10.99 -19.79 -5.92
C GLN A 131 10.84 -20.34 -7.34
N LYS A 132 11.84 -21.11 -7.76
CA LYS A 132 11.78 -21.87 -9.01
C LYS A 132 10.96 -23.15 -8.75
N HIS A 133 10.17 -23.56 -9.74
CA HIS A 133 9.44 -24.82 -9.74
C HIS A 133 8.25 -24.97 -8.76
N GLU A 134 7.68 -23.87 -8.27
CA GLU A 134 6.41 -23.94 -7.54
C GLU A 134 5.24 -24.14 -8.50
N SER A 135 4.29 -25.00 -8.11
CA SER A 135 3.00 -25.11 -8.80
C SER A 135 2.12 -23.87 -8.53
N ALA A 136 1.06 -23.70 -9.28
CA ALA A 136 0.10 -22.60 -9.06
C ALA A 136 -0.55 -22.71 -7.67
N LEU A 137 -0.88 -23.91 -7.22
CA LEU A 137 -1.47 -24.15 -5.90
C LEU A 137 -0.50 -23.85 -4.76
N ASP A 138 0.78 -24.23 -4.91
CA ASP A 138 1.81 -23.91 -3.89
C ASP A 138 2.00 -22.41 -3.74
N ARG A 139 1.94 -21.66 -4.84
CA ARG A 139 2.03 -20.19 -4.82
C ARG A 139 0.84 -19.55 -4.13
N GLU A 140 -0.36 -20.04 -4.39
CA GLU A 140 -1.59 -19.58 -3.74
C GLU A 140 -1.55 -19.88 -2.25
N GLU A 141 -1.19 -21.09 -1.84
CA GLU A 141 -1.03 -21.46 -0.45
C GLU A 141 0.02 -20.58 0.24
N THR A 142 1.17 -20.38 -0.40
CA THR A 142 2.24 -19.50 0.13
C THR A 142 1.73 -18.07 0.32
N LEU A 143 0.95 -17.53 -0.62
CA LEU A 143 0.37 -16.19 -0.50
C LEU A 143 -0.53 -16.07 0.73
N PHE A 144 -1.49 -16.98 0.89
CA PHE A 144 -2.51 -16.85 1.94
C PHE A 144 -2.02 -17.32 3.31
N ILE A 145 -1.20 -18.38 3.36
CA ILE A 145 -0.79 -18.99 4.63
C ILE A 145 0.52 -18.41 5.18
N LYS A 146 1.42 -17.89 4.33
CA LYS A 146 2.69 -17.33 4.76
C LYS A 146 2.80 -15.83 4.56
N ARG A 147 2.65 -15.33 3.32
CA ARG A 147 2.94 -13.93 2.96
C ARG A 147 1.98 -12.94 3.59
N LEU A 148 0.68 -13.19 3.53
CA LEU A 148 -0.33 -12.31 4.15
C LEU A 148 -0.22 -12.27 5.69
N PRO A 149 -0.08 -13.40 6.41
CA PRO A 149 0.20 -13.37 7.85
C PRO A 149 1.51 -12.66 8.19
N ALA A 150 2.58 -12.87 7.42
CA ALA A 150 3.84 -12.13 7.55
C ALA A 150 3.64 -10.62 7.42
N SER A 151 2.85 -10.19 6.44
CA SER A 151 2.52 -8.78 6.21
C SER A 151 1.79 -8.17 7.39
N LYS A 152 0.80 -8.87 7.95
CA LYS A 152 0.07 -8.45 9.15
C LYS A 152 1.01 -8.30 10.35
N ASN A 153 1.91 -9.28 10.56
CA ASN A 153 2.91 -9.21 11.61
C ASN A 153 3.85 -8.01 11.44
N PHE A 154 4.34 -7.76 10.23
CA PHE A 154 5.19 -6.60 9.94
C PHE A 154 4.49 -5.28 10.29
N ILE A 155 3.24 -5.10 9.84
CA ILE A 155 2.42 -3.90 10.09
C ILE A 155 2.24 -3.69 11.60
N PHE A 156 1.92 -4.75 12.33
CA PHE A 156 1.73 -4.70 13.77
C PHE A 156 3.02 -4.37 14.53
N GLN A 157 4.11 -5.08 14.23
CA GLN A 157 5.39 -4.91 14.91
C GLN A 157 6.02 -3.53 14.67
N ASN A 158 5.85 -2.98 13.47
CA ASN A 158 6.36 -1.65 13.11
C ASN A 158 5.38 -0.52 13.44
N LYS A 159 4.23 -0.82 14.06
CA LYS A 159 3.21 0.15 14.47
C LYS A 159 2.81 1.10 13.33
N ILE A 160 2.60 0.55 12.14
CA ILE A 160 2.24 1.34 10.95
C ILE A 160 0.85 1.94 11.17
N ASN A 161 -0.10 1.13 11.63
CA ASN A 161 -1.38 1.63 12.13
C ASN A 161 -1.21 2.20 13.54
N LYS A 162 -1.72 3.39 13.76
CA LYS A 162 -1.53 4.16 15.00
C LYS A 162 -2.85 4.42 15.69
N ILE A 163 -2.84 4.42 17.01
CA ILE A 163 -3.92 4.99 17.82
C ILE A 163 -3.59 6.46 18.00
N ILE A 164 -4.38 7.35 17.37
CA ILE A 164 -4.17 8.81 17.41
C ILE A 164 -4.73 9.41 18.69
N ARG A 165 -5.94 8.98 19.10
CA ARG A 165 -6.61 9.43 20.32
C ARG A 165 -7.07 8.23 21.13
N ASN A 166 -6.81 8.27 22.43
CA ASN A 166 -7.22 7.21 23.38
C ASN A 166 -7.69 7.84 24.70
N PRO A 167 -8.85 8.52 24.70
CA PRO A 167 -9.39 9.16 25.90
C PRO A 167 -9.78 8.11 26.97
N LYS A 168 -9.98 8.55 28.21
CA LYS A 168 -10.45 7.69 29.31
C LYS A 168 -11.88 7.19 29.07
N ASN A 169 -12.77 8.07 28.64
CA ASN A 169 -14.14 7.72 28.24
C ASN A 169 -14.14 7.32 26.76
N LYS A 170 -14.70 6.17 26.47
CA LYS A 170 -14.65 5.53 25.14
C LYS A 170 -16.07 5.19 24.69
N ASP A 171 -16.86 6.21 24.40
CA ASP A 171 -18.24 6.03 23.93
C ASP A 171 -18.32 5.78 22.42
N LEU A 172 -17.28 6.20 21.69
CA LEU A 172 -17.19 6.05 20.23
C LEU A 172 -15.79 5.62 19.81
N GLY A 173 -15.70 4.64 18.92
CA GLY A 173 -14.48 4.23 18.24
C GLY A 173 -14.53 4.61 16.76
N ILE A 174 -13.51 5.32 16.26
CA ILE A 174 -13.42 5.70 14.85
C ILE A 174 -12.18 5.04 14.26
N ILE A 175 -12.35 4.37 13.11
CA ILE A 175 -11.26 3.86 12.28
C ILE A 175 -11.27 4.68 11.00
N ALA A 176 -10.16 5.40 10.75
CA ALA A 176 -10.00 6.23 9.57
C ALA A 176 -8.73 5.86 8.81
N VAL A 177 -8.76 5.96 7.48
CA VAL A 177 -7.65 5.58 6.60
C VAL A 177 -7.39 6.68 5.59
N GLY A 178 -6.12 6.96 5.32
CA GLY A 178 -5.72 7.97 4.36
C GLY A 178 -6.20 9.36 4.75
N LYS A 179 -6.67 10.16 3.79
CA LYS A 179 -7.13 11.53 4.00
C LYS A 179 -8.28 11.63 5.01
N ALA A 180 -9.17 10.64 5.07
CA ALA A 180 -10.24 10.62 6.06
C ALA A 180 -9.72 10.68 7.52
N CYS A 181 -8.47 10.27 7.76
CA CYS A 181 -7.85 10.38 9.08
C CYS A 181 -7.63 11.85 9.47
N THR A 182 -7.06 12.66 8.58
CA THR A 182 -6.84 14.09 8.84
C THR A 182 -8.17 14.85 8.97
N GLU A 183 -9.11 14.59 8.07
CA GLU A 183 -10.44 15.22 8.11
C GLU A 183 -11.22 14.87 9.40
N THR A 184 -11.09 13.62 9.88
CA THR A 184 -11.71 13.22 11.15
C THR A 184 -11.07 13.94 12.34
N ILE A 185 -9.74 14.10 12.33
CA ILE A 185 -9.03 14.84 13.40
C ILE A 185 -9.49 16.29 13.42
N ASP A 186 -9.50 16.95 12.27
CA ASP A 186 -9.90 18.34 12.12
C ASP A 186 -11.36 18.56 12.58
N ALA A 187 -12.27 17.66 12.22
CA ALA A 187 -13.67 17.71 12.64
C ALA A 187 -13.88 17.46 14.15
N LEU A 188 -12.96 16.75 14.81
CA LEU A 188 -13.02 16.54 16.27
C LEU A 188 -12.36 17.67 17.06
N GLU A 189 -11.63 18.57 16.39
CA GLU A 189 -10.97 19.75 16.99
C GLU A 189 -11.74 21.05 16.79
N SER A 190 -12.71 21.07 15.85
CA SER A 190 -13.61 22.18 15.59
C SER A 190 -14.75 22.24 16.60
#